data_ed459b56174a9e0cafc07cb2ca1eb7ab
#
_entry.id   ed459b56174a9e0cafc07cb2ca1eb7ab
#
_cell.length_a   1.000
_cell.length_b   1.000
_cell.length_c   1.000
_cell.angle_alpha   90.00
_cell.angle_beta   90.00
_cell.angle_gamma   90.00
#
_symmetry.space_group_name_H-M   'P 1'
#
loop_
_entity.id
_entity.type
_entity.pdbx_description
1 polymer ?
#
loop_
_entity_poly.entity_id
_entity_poly.type
_entity_poly.pdbx_seq_one_letter_code
_entity_poly.pdbx_strand_id
1 'polypeptide(L)'
;MWLQRVAVGRWFFIVTVALPFPSLPAGAQEEPSAGAATGSVQAETSVTETPAAPPTDQAPQEAVRVEPLPGEPPAPAPPPPVAPPVQPPLTPLEILAKARQALHIEPDAQEPRLTLGRTLFQLGDTDGAIDEYRTALRFHPTVAQAHLDLGTALMAKQDWRTAMTELQEAVRLDPMLVQAHYSMGTIQYTRGNIQSAIKAYQEALRLKPDFAEAHYRLGLVLKVAGKDKDAAQELEAAALAGLAKAQYFLGNAYRSGQGVEKSQITAITWWAQAFEQGLPEAAQALTQLRRLAAIKGNLQTKQSKAAAEAFKNYCDQIWLDFPDLDRDQPTETVGTTLLKQGRTAEALPVLLREAYALNDISHAMLVHLYEQGLDGQLPPHGQWILSYLESTAADGAVPSRMALARIYGKGLGLAPDQAKAKSYLKGLPKDDVKRILDDIAAEPPKP
;
A
#
# COMPACT_ATOMS: atom_id res chain seq x y z
N MET A 1 15.01 -8.87 -12.89
CA MET A 1 15.22 -7.42 -12.65
C MET A 1 14.16 -6.76 -11.76
N TRP A 2 13.03 -7.39 -11.48
CA TRP A 2 11.95 -6.83 -10.64
C TRP A 2 12.11 -7.11 -9.14
N LEU A 3 12.72 -8.22 -8.73
CA LEU A 3 13.00 -8.55 -7.33
C LEU A 3 14.10 -7.70 -6.67
N GLN A 4 14.95 -7.01 -7.44
CA GLN A 4 15.93 -6.06 -6.88
C GLN A 4 15.36 -4.65 -6.63
N ARG A 5 14.14 -4.34 -7.13
CA ARG A 5 13.48 -3.05 -6.83
C ARG A 5 12.62 -3.06 -5.57
N VAL A 6 12.32 -4.23 -5.01
CA VAL A 6 11.55 -4.34 -3.76
C VAL A 6 12.42 -4.19 -2.51
N ALA A 7 13.76 -4.29 -2.64
CA ALA A 7 14.69 -4.21 -1.49
C ALA A 7 15.23 -2.80 -1.17
N VAL A 8 14.78 -1.75 -1.87
CA VAL A 8 15.16 -0.35 -1.57
C VAL A 8 13.89 0.51 -1.50
N GLY A 9 12.88 0.02 -0.81
CA GLY A 9 11.75 0.81 -0.33
C GLY A 9 12.22 1.63 0.86
N ARG A 10 12.47 2.92 0.64
CA ARG A 10 12.66 3.93 1.67
C ARG A 10 11.58 3.75 2.73
N TRP A 11 11.98 3.38 3.93
CA TRP A 11 11.19 3.48 5.15
C TRP A 11 11.02 4.97 5.48
N PHE A 12 10.16 5.67 4.76
CA PHE A 12 9.48 6.81 5.31
C PHE A 12 8.36 6.25 6.18
N PHE A 13 8.65 6.07 7.48
CA PHE A 13 7.60 5.97 8.47
C PHE A 13 6.85 7.31 8.50
N ILE A 14 5.88 7.49 7.61
CA ILE A 14 4.79 8.40 7.88
C ILE A 14 4.03 7.72 9.02
N VAL A 15 4.16 8.28 10.23
CA VAL A 15 3.29 7.93 11.34
C VAL A 15 1.87 8.30 10.90
N THR A 16 1.20 7.38 10.22
CA THR A 16 -0.24 7.45 10.03
C THR A 16 -0.81 7.16 11.39
N VAL A 17 -1.08 8.20 12.19
CA VAL A 17 -1.90 8.08 13.38
C VAL A 17 -3.23 7.52 12.90
N ALA A 18 -3.41 6.21 13.08
CA ALA A 18 -4.68 5.54 12.85
C ALA A 18 -5.62 5.98 13.97
N LEU A 19 -6.26 7.14 13.78
CA LEU A 19 -7.33 7.57 14.65
C LEU A 19 -8.53 6.64 14.43
N PRO A 20 -9.10 6.06 15.50
CA PRO A 20 -10.32 5.28 15.38
C PRO A 20 -11.43 6.18 14.87
N PHE A 21 -12.18 5.74 13.87
CA PHE A 21 -13.36 6.42 13.39
C PHE A 21 -14.43 6.44 14.50
N PRO A 22 -14.94 7.61 14.93
CA PRO A 22 -16.16 7.62 15.70
C PRO A 22 -17.32 7.18 14.82
N SER A 23 -18.14 6.25 15.31
CA SER A 23 -19.41 5.88 14.70
C SER A 23 -20.32 7.12 14.69
N LEU A 24 -20.78 7.53 13.50
CA LEU A 24 -21.69 8.64 13.31
C LEU A 24 -23.08 8.30 13.88
N PRO A 25 -23.73 9.22 14.60
CA PRO A 25 -25.15 9.11 14.90
C PRO A 25 -25.98 9.39 13.63
N ALA A 26 -27.01 8.57 13.41
CA ALA A 26 -27.98 8.74 12.36
C ALA A 26 -28.92 9.93 12.68
N GLY A 27 -29.10 10.85 11.73
CA GLY A 27 -30.23 11.74 11.66
C GLY A 27 -29.93 13.22 11.85
N ALA A 28 -29.96 13.97 10.74
CA ALA A 28 -30.56 15.29 10.62
C ALA A 28 -30.62 15.69 9.14
N GLN A 29 -31.83 15.71 8.59
CA GLN A 29 -32.17 16.40 7.33
C GLN A 29 -32.47 17.85 7.65
N GLU A 30 -31.86 18.78 6.94
CA GLU A 30 -32.41 20.12 6.71
C GLU A 30 -31.98 20.62 5.32
N GLU A 31 -32.98 21.15 4.59
CA GLU A 31 -32.90 21.60 3.19
C GLU A 31 -32.31 23.02 3.03
N PRO A 32 -31.89 23.41 1.82
CA PRO A 32 -31.13 24.63 1.57
C PRO A 32 -32.03 25.78 1.08
N SER A 33 -31.70 26.99 1.47
CA SER A 33 -32.20 28.21 0.85
C SER A 33 -31.17 28.82 -0.11
N ALA A 34 -31.65 29.17 -1.29
CA ALA A 34 -30.92 29.79 -2.38
C ALA A 34 -30.65 31.29 -2.13
N GLY A 35 -29.51 31.76 -2.63
CA GLY A 35 -29.18 33.17 -2.71
C GLY A 35 -28.08 33.42 -3.72
N ALA A 36 -28.48 33.93 -4.90
CA ALA A 36 -27.59 34.33 -5.98
C ALA A 36 -27.01 35.74 -5.73
N ALA A 37 -25.75 35.95 -6.09
CA ALA A 37 -25.25 37.25 -6.50
C ALA A 37 -24.04 37.12 -7.42
N THR A 38 -24.22 37.65 -8.59
CA THR A 38 -23.27 37.87 -9.70
C THR A 38 -22.34 39.06 -9.41
N GLY A 39 -21.08 38.95 -9.80
CA GLY A 39 -20.14 40.07 -9.79
C GLY A 39 -18.89 39.75 -10.61
N SER A 40 -18.90 40.23 -11.85
CA SER A 40 -17.78 40.21 -12.79
C SER A 40 -16.81 41.35 -12.51
N VAL A 41 -15.51 41.12 -12.49
CA VAL A 41 -14.49 42.17 -12.71
C VAL A 41 -13.36 41.60 -13.57
N GLN A 42 -13.01 42.41 -14.54
CA GLN A 42 -12.09 42.17 -15.66
C GLN A 42 -10.61 42.23 -15.24
N ALA A 43 -9.79 41.54 -16.02
CA ALA A 43 -8.33 41.50 -15.97
C ALA A 43 -7.72 42.80 -16.55
N GLU A 44 -6.64 43.27 -15.93
CA GLU A 44 -5.64 44.13 -16.57
C GLU A 44 -4.25 43.48 -16.49
N THR A 45 -3.65 43.35 -17.65
CA THR A 45 -2.28 42.88 -17.87
C THR A 45 -1.30 44.03 -17.71
N SER A 46 -0.25 43.88 -16.96
CA SER A 46 0.94 44.72 -17.07
C SER A 46 2.22 43.86 -17.12
N VAL A 47 2.90 43.97 -18.23
CA VAL A 47 4.21 43.44 -18.56
C VAL A 47 5.26 44.34 -17.91
N THR A 48 6.20 43.79 -17.14
CA THR A 48 7.44 44.49 -16.78
C THR A 48 8.65 43.62 -17.08
N GLU A 49 9.52 44.21 -17.89
CA GLU A 49 10.78 43.69 -18.38
C GLU A 49 11.82 43.50 -17.25
N THR A 50 12.58 42.44 -17.36
CA THR A 50 13.77 42.18 -16.50
C THR A 50 15.04 42.68 -17.19
N PRO A 51 15.93 43.39 -16.54
CA PRO A 51 17.20 43.83 -17.15
C PRO A 51 18.27 42.73 -17.13
N ALA A 52 19.01 42.66 -18.22
CA ALA A 52 20.10 41.73 -18.49
C ALA A 52 21.33 41.99 -17.64
N ALA A 53 22.00 40.91 -17.20
CA ALA A 53 23.33 40.93 -16.58
C ALA A 53 24.46 41.04 -17.62
N PRO A 54 25.61 41.63 -17.30
CA PRO A 54 26.72 41.81 -18.23
C PRO A 54 27.57 40.55 -18.43
N PRO A 55 28.25 40.43 -19.59
CA PRO A 55 29.08 39.26 -19.92
C PRO A 55 30.44 39.29 -19.23
N THR A 56 30.81 38.22 -18.59
CA THR A 56 32.21 37.97 -18.17
C THR A 56 32.93 37.18 -19.23
N ASP A 57 33.88 37.86 -19.84
CA ASP A 57 34.83 37.36 -20.82
C ASP A 57 36.00 36.68 -20.06
N GLN A 58 36.10 35.34 -20.14
CA GLN A 58 37.32 34.60 -19.89
C GLN A 58 37.38 33.40 -20.84
N ALA A 59 38.32 33.52 -21.81
CA ALA A 59 38.66 32.47 -22.74
C ALA A 59 39.34 31.28 -22.04
N PRO A 60 39.05 30.04 -22.45
CA PRO A 60 39.75 28.86 -21.96
C PRO A 60 41.15 28.77 -22.59
N GLN A 61 42.17 28.59 -21.77
CA GLN A 61 43.50 28.23 -22.22
C GLN A 61 43.48 26.84 -22.87
N GLU A 62 43.89 26.76 -24.12
CA GLU A 62 44.13 25.54 -24.86
C GLU A 62 45.20 24.69 -24.17
N ALA A 63 44.81 23.52 -23.66
CA ALA A 63 45.74 22.47 -23.28
C ALA A 63 46.32 21.82 -24.54
N VAL A 64 47.63 21.94 -24.70
CA VAL A 64 48.42 21.31 -25.78
C VAL A 64 48.19 19.80 -25.75
N ARG A 65 47.52 19.30 -26.78
CA ARG A 65 47.30 17.87 -27.01
C ARG A 65 48.57 17.26 -27.57
N VAL A 66 49.32 16.52 -26.75
CA VAL A 66 50.43 15.69 -27.23
C VAL A 66 49.86 14.43 -27.85
N GLU A 67 49.97 14.25 -29.15
CA GLU A 67 49.62 13.02 -29.83
C GLU A 67 50.63 11.90 -29.48
N PRO A 68 50.15 10.69 -29.08
CA PRO A 68 51.04 9.56 -28.82
C PRO A 68 51.58 8.96 -30.13
N LEU A 69 52.85 8.55 -30.10
CA LEU A 69 53.55 7.88 -31.19
C LEU A 69 52.86 6.57 -31.58
N PRO A 70 52.79 6.17 -32.86
CA PRO A 70 52.12 4.95 -33.29
C PRO A 70 52.90 3.71 -32.83
N GLY A 71 52.31 2.93 -31.92
CA GLY A 71 52.87 1.64 -31.47
C GLY A 71 52.69 1.26 -30.01
N GLU A 72 52.27 2.16 -29.11
CA GLU A 72 51.97 1.80 -27.72
C GLU A 72 50.47 1.56 -27.50
N PRO A 73 50.08 0.44 -26.84
CA PRO A 73 48.71 0.25 -26.43
C PRO A 73 48.33 1.33 -25.40
N PRO A 74 47.10 1.90 -25.45
CA PRO A 74 46.70 2.92 -24.50
C PRO A 74 46.78 2.40 -23.08
N ALA A 75 47.39 3.19 -22.18
CA ALA A 75 47.44 2.87 -20.78
C ALA A 75 46.02 2.61 -20.22
N PRO A 76 45.81 1.58 -19.38
CA PRO A 76 44.53 1.32 -18.80
C PRO A 76 44.02 2.56 -18.06
N ALA A 77 42.78 2.93 -18.33
CA ALA A 77 42.14 4.05 -17.63
C ALA A 77 42.23 3.85 -16.10
N PRO A 78 42.53 4.90 -15.33
CA PRO A 78 42.53 4.78 -13.88
C PRO A 78 41.18 4.28 -13.40
N PRO A 79 41.13 3.36 -12.41
CA PRO A 79 39.84 2.88 -11.86
C PRO A 79 39.04 4.09 -11.38
N PRO A 80 37.69 4.07 -11.59
CA PRO A 80 36.85 5.15 -11.10
C PRO A 80 37.07 5.33 -9.60
N PRO A 81 37.02 6.57 -9.08
CA PRO A 81 37.22 6.82 -7.67
C PRO A 81 36.19 5.99 -6.89
N VAL A 82 36.68 5.18 -5.94
CA VAL A 82 35.83 4.39 -5.06
C VAL A 82 35.00 5.38 -4.27
N ALA A 83 33.65 5.33 -4.49
CA ALA A 83 32.75 6.16 -3.73
C ALA A 83 32.96 5.90 -2.22
N PRO A 84 32.99 6.93 -1.37
CA PRO A 84 33.16 6.74 0.05
C PRO A 84 32.04 5.82 0.58
N PRO A 85 32.32 4.95 1.53
CA PRO A 85 31.33 4.04 2.08
C PRO A 85 30.13 4.85 2.56
N VAL A 86 28.95 4.51 2.03
CA VAL A 86 27.67 5.11 2.46
C VAL A 86 27.49 4.76 3.93
N GLN A 87 27.59 5.75 4.81
CA GLN A 87 27.33 5.55 6.23
C GLN A 87 25.87 5.12 6.41
N PRO A 88 25.60 4.13 7.27
CA PRO A 88 24.23 3.74 7.56
C PRO A 88 23.43 4.94 8.09
N PRO A 89 22.14 5.05 7.79
CA PRO A 89 21.31 6.14 8.30
C PRO A 89 21.32 6.12 9.83
N LEU A 90 21.38 7.32 10.43
CA LEU A 90 21.39 7.49 11.88
C LEU A 90 20.10 6.91 12.49
N THR A 91 20.25 6.26 13.61
CA THR A 91 19.11 5.82 14.42
C THR A 91 18.39 7.01 15.05
N PRO A 92 17.09 6.90 15.39
CA PRO A 92 16.37 7.98 16.08
C PRO A 92 17.03 8.46 17.37
N LEU A 93 17.68 7.55 18.10
CA LEU A 93 18.40 7.90 19.33
C LEU A 93 19.68 8.71 19.04
N GLU A 94 20.39 8.40 17.97
CA GLU A 94 21.58 9.17 17.53
C GLU A 94 21.18 10.56 17.03
N ILE A 95 20.05 10.67 16.30
CA ILE A 95 19.49 11.95 15.86
C ILE A 95 19.15 12.81 17.08
N LEU A 96 18.47 12.22 18.08
CA LEU A 96 18.10 12.89 19.32
C LEU A 96 19.33 13.39 20.09
N ALA A 97 20.38 12.55 20.20
CA ALA A 97 21.63 12.92 20.88
C ALA A 97 22.32 14.09 20.16
N LYS A 98 22.41 14.05 18.82
CA LYS A 98 23.00 15.13 18.01
C LYS A 98 22.20 16.44 18.12
N ALA A 99 20.88 16.36 18.07
CA ALA A 99 20.03 17.55 18.22
C ALA A 99 20.21 18.19 19.59
N ARG A 100 20.24 17.40 20.67
CA ARG A 100 20.52 17.90 22.03
C ARG A 100 21.91 18.50 22.16
N GLN A 101 22.91 17.90 21.54
CA GLN A 101 24.27 18.45 21.54
C GLN A 101 24.33 19.80 20.82
N ALA A 102 23.67 19.93 19.66
CA ALA A 102 23.58 21.19 18.94
C ALA A 102 22.90 22.28 19.77
N LEU A 103 21.77 21.95 20.45
CA LEU A 103 21.04 22.86 21.32
C LEU A 103 21.79 23.23 22.61
N HIS A 104 22.78 22.41 23.03
CA HIS A 104 23.65 22.79 24.13
C HIS A 104 24.64 23.89 23.72
N ILE A 105 25.02 23.95 22.44
CA ILE A 105 25.89 24.96 21.87
C ILE A 105 25.10 26.21 21.51
N GLU A 106 23.98 26.04 20.80
CA GLU A 106 23.08 27.09 20.34
C GLU A 106 21.64 26.81 20.82
N PRO A 107 21.23 27.30 22.01
CA PRO A 107 19.93 26.97 22.58
C PRO A 107 18.73 27.49 21.78
N ASP A 108 18.90 28.47 20.93
CA ASP A 108 17.88 29.07 20.06
C ASP A 108 17.89 28.53 18.63
N ALA A 109 18.81 27.62 18.31
CA ALA A 109 18.93 27.06 16.97
C ALA A 109 17.62 26.35 16.53
N GLN A 110 17.05 26.81 15.41
CA GLN A 110 15.74 26.39 14.90
C GLN A 110 15.75 24.92 14.48
N GLU A 111 16.60 24.55 13.53
CA GLU A 111 16.56 23.21 12.91
C GLU A 111 16.88 22.07 13.89
N PRO A 112 17.89 22.18 14.79
CA PRO A 112 18.10 21.16 15.81
C PRO A 112 16.88 20.98 16.74
N ARG A 113 16.18 22.07 17.08
CA ARG A 113 14.99 22.01 17.94
C ARG A 113 13.80 21.36 17.25
N LEU A 114 13.53 21.70 16.00
CA LEU A 114 12.50 21.01 15.20
C LEU A 114 12.85 19.53 14.98
N THR A 115 14.09 19.21 14.73
CA THR A 115 14.57 17.83 14.60
C THR A 115 14.39 17.06 15.92
N LEU A 116 14.71 17.67 17.06
CA LEU A 116 14.47 17.07 18.36
C LEU A 116 12.98 16.79 18.58
N GLY A 117 12.12 17.78 18.33
CA GLY A 117 10.66 17.61 18.46
C GLY A 117 10.10 16.52 17.55
N ARG A 118 10.51 16.49 16.28
CA ARG A 118 10.10 15.42 15.33
C ARG A 118 10.55 14.04 15.77
N THR A 119 11.77 13.92 16.28
CA THR A 119 12.32 12.65 16.76
C THR A 119 11.58 12.19 18.02
N LEU A 120 11.29 13.08 18.96
CA LEU A 120 10.47 12.79 20.15
C LEU A 120 9.07 12.29 19.74
N PHE A 121 8.44 12.99 18.79
CA PHE A 121 7.13 12.59 18.26
C PHE A 121 7.16 11.18 17.62
N GLN A 122 8.19 10.87 16.82
CA GLN A 122 8.39 9.55 16.23
C GLN A 122 8.60 8.45 17.28
N LEU A 123 9.24 8.76 18.40
CA LEU A 123 9.43 7.86 19.53
C LEU A 123 8.19 7.74 20.44
N GLY A 124 7.12 8.47 20.14
CA GLY A 124 5.86 8.47 20.90
C GLY A 124 5.81 9.47 22.06
N ASP A 125 6.87 10.22 22.32
CA ASP A 125 6.89 11.31 23.30
C ASP A 125 6.26 12.57 22.69
N THR A 126 4.94 12.54 22.58
CA THR A 126 4.15 13.64 21.99
C THR A 126 4.20 14.90 22.85
N ASP A 127 4.25 14.76 24.18
CA ASP A 127 4.31 15.91 25.08
C ASP A 127 5.66 16.62 24.98
N GLY A 128 6.75 15.86 25.01
CA GLY A 128 8.10 16.41 24.78
C GLY A 128 8.23 17.09 23.41
N ALA A 129 7.63 16.52 22.37
CA ALA A 129 7.62 17.13 21.04
C ALA A 129 6.89 18.49 21.04
N ILE A 130 5.70 18.56 21.66
CA ILE A 130 4.91 19.81 21.79
C ILE A 130 5.72 20.90 22.51
N ASP A 131 6.42 20.55 23.59
CA ASP A 131 7.22 21.50 24.35
C ASP A 131 8.41 22.03 23.53
N GLU A 132 9.06 21.17 22.75
CA GLU A 132 10.14 21.60 21.85
C GLU A 132 9.61 22.49 20.71
N TYR A 133 8.48 22.19 20.10
CA TYR A 133 7.88 23.04 19.07
C TYR A 133 7.42 24.40 19.63
N ARG A 134 6.80 24.42 20.81
CA ARG A 134 6.45 25.68 21.48
C ARG A 134 7.69 26.51 21.81
N THR A 135 8.78 25.84 22.20
CA THR A 135 10.02 26.52 22.47
C THR A 135 10.66 27.07 21.19
N ALA A 136 10.60 26.30 20.07
CA ALA A 136 11.01 26.80 18.76
C ALA A 136 10.25 28.07 18.37
N LEU A 137 8.92 28.06 18.54
CA LEU A 137 8.07 29.21 18.20
C LEU A 137 8.24 30.41 19.11
N ARG A 138 8.73 30.24 20.36
CA ARG A 138 9.13 31.37 21.19
C ARG A 138 10.33 32.14 20.68
N PHE A 139 11.29 31.42 20.11
CA PHE A 139 12.48 32.02 19.50
C PHE A 139 12.22 32.49 18.06
N HIS A 140 11.45 31.71 17.31
CA HIS A 140 11.19 31.89 15.87
C HIS A 140 9.70 31.81 15.55
N PRO A 141 8.88 32.84 15.88
CA PRO A 141 7.42 32.77 15.76
C PRO A 141 6.88 32.75 14.31
N THR A 142 7.73 32.98 13.33
CA THR A 142 7.32 33.03 11.90
C THR A 142 7.71 31.79 11.12
N VAL A 143 8.08 30.70 11.80
CA VAL A 143 8.44 29.45 11.15
C VAL A 143 7.20 28.61 10.87
N ALA A 144 6.72 28.65 9.63
CA ALA A 144 5.51 27.94 9.21
C ALA A 144 5.58 26.43 9.49
N GLN A 145 6.75 25.80 9.31
CA GLN A 145 6.95 24.39 9.57
C GLN A 145 6.84 24.04 11.07
N ALA A 146 7.25 24.92 11.97
CA ALA A 146 7.09 24.69 13.41
C ALA A 146 5.60 24.70 13.84
N HIS A 147 4.82 25.62 13.27
CA HIS A 147 3.37 25.64 13.45
C HIS A 147 2.69 24.38 12.91
N LEU A 148 3.11 23.89 11.73
CA LEU A 148 2.62 22.62 11.16
C LEU A 148 2.96 21.43 12.07
N ASP A 149 4.21 21.33 12.53
CA ASP A 149 4.68 20.23 13.38
C ASP A 149 3.95 20.23 14.73
N LEU A 150 3.77 21.43 15.35
CA LEU A 150 2.97 21.61 16.56
C LEU A 150 1.51 21.24 16.35
N GLY A 151 0.90 21.72 15.27
CA GLY A 151 -0.49 21.39 14.93
C GLY A 151 -0.68 19.87 14.75
N THR A 152 0.26 19.20 14.11
CA THR A 152 0.23 17.73 13.93
C THR A 152 0.35 16.99 15.27
N ALA A 153 1.25 17.41 16.15
CA ALA A 153 1.40 16.83 17.49
C ALA A 153 0.15 17.03 18.36
N LEU A 154 -0.47 18.21 18.28
CA LEU A 154 -1.74 18.51 18.96
C LEU A 154 -2.90 17.68 18.42
N MET A 155 -2.93 17.36 17.10
CA MET A 155 -3.90 16.43 16.52
C MET A 155 -3.76 15.04 17.14
N ALA A 156 -2.54 14.55 17.37
CA ALA A 156 -2.30 13.27 18.03
C ALA A 156 -2.83 13.26 19.48
N LYS A 157 -2.79 14.40 20.17
CA LYS A 157 -3.40 14.58 21.50
C LYS A 157 -4.90 14.86 21.44
N GLN A 158 -5.51 14.89 20.24
CA GLN A 158 -6.92 15.24 20.01
C GLN A 158 -7.31 16.65 20.43
N ASP A 159 -6.35 17.55 20.62
CA ASP A 159 -6.63 18.97 20.82
C ASP A 159 -6.88 19.66 19.46
N TRP A 160 -8.04 19.32 18.89
CA TRP A 160 -8.47 19.79 17.57
C TRP A 160 -8.58 21.31 17.47
N ARG A 161 -8.85 21.99 18.59
CA ARG A 161 -9.04 23.45 18.60
C ARG A 161 -7.71 24.16 18.43
N THR A 162 -6.75 23.85 19.28
CA THR A 162 -5.42 24.45 19.25
C THR A 162 -4.68 24.01 17.98
N ALA A 163 -4.79 22.73 17.59
CA ALA A 163 -4.21 22.22 16.33
C ALA A 163 -4.69 23.03 15.12
N MET A 164 -6.00 23.33 15.02
CA MET A 164 -6.53 24.13 13.91
C MET A 164 -5.94 25.54 13.90
N THR A 165 -5.76 26.18 15.06
CA THR A 165 -5.16 27.52 15.14
C THR A 165 -3.71 27.51 14.65
N GLU A 166 -2.93 26.53 15.08
CA GLU A 166 -1.53 26.39 14.64
C GLU A 166 -1.41 26.11 13.14
N LEU A 167 -2.27 25.22 12.61
CA LEU A 167 -2.30 24.92 11.17
C LEU A 167 -2.75 26.12 10.33
N GLN A 168 -3.68 26.93 10.81
CA GLN A 168 -4.08 28.18 10.14
C GLN A 168 -2.93 29.18 10.10
N GLU A 169 -2.16 29.28 11.19
CA GLU A 169 -0.98 30.13 11.22
C GLU A 169 0.13 29.59 10.29
N ALA A 170 0.32 28.26 10.22
CA ALA A 170 1.23 27.65 9.26
C ALA A 170 0.87 28.02 7.82
N VAL A 171 -0.41 27.92 7.43
CA VAL A 171 -0.90 28.29 6.08
C VAL A 171 -0.82 29.82 5.85
N ARG A 172 -1.02 30.63 6.86
CA ARG A 172 -0.87 32.09 6.75
C ARG A 172 0.57 32.48 6.44
N LEU A 173 1.54 31.80 7.07
CA LEU A 173 2.98 32.02 6.88
C LEU A 173 3.49 31.43 5.57
N ASP A 174 3.04 30.22 5.24
CA ASP A 174 3.36 29.53 3.98
C ASP A 174 2.12 28.84 3.40
N PRO A 175 1.41 29.48 2.46
CA PRO A 175 0.23 28.92 1.80
C PRO A 175 0.50 27.66 0.96
N MET A 176 1.76 27.33 0.68
CA MET A 176 2.13 26.17 -0.14
C MET A 176 2.35 24.89 0.70
N LEU A 177 2.16 24.96 2.01
CA LEU A 177 2.29 23.81 2.90
C LEU A 177 1.14 22.80 2.70
N VAL A 178 1.34 21.86 1.75
CA VAL A 178 0.39 20.78 1.40
C VAL A 178 -0.12 20.06 2.64
N GLN A 179 0.80 19.70 3.54
CA GLN A 179 0.48 18.93 4.74
C GLN A 179 -0.41 19.69 5.72
N ALA A 180 -0.29 21.03 5.77
CA ALA A 180 -1.15 21.86 6.63
C ALA A 180 -2.61 21.83 6.12
N HIS A 181 -2.83 22.01 4.81
CA HIS A 181 -4.16 21.89 4.19
C HIS A 181 -4.76 20.50 4.40
N TYR A 182 -3.98 19.43 4.21
CA TYR A 182 -4.41 18.06 4.47
C TYR A 182 -4.83 17.86 5.94
N SER A 183 -4.01 18.34 6.88
CA SER A 183 -4.28 18.21 8.33
C SER A 183 -5.52 19.01 8.73
N MET A 184 -5.70 20.22 8.20
CA MET A 184 -6.93 21.01 8.39
C MET A 184 -8.16 20.25 7.86
N GLY A 185 -8.06 19.63 6.69
CA GLY A 185 -9.11 18.76 6.14
C GLY A 185 -9.50 17.64 7.09
N THR A 186 -8.50 16.99 7.69
CA THR A 186 -8.70 15.90 8.66
C THR A 186 -9.43 16.40 9.92
N ILE A 187 -9.05 17.56 10.46
CA ILE A 187 -9.73 18.17 11.60
C ILE A 187 -11.19 18.54 11.25
N GLN A 188 -11.40 19.16 10.09
CA GLN A 188 -12.75 19.54 9.64
C GLN A 188 -13.65 18.31 9.48
N TYR A 189 -13.12 17.23 8.90
CA TYR A 189 -13.87 15.97 8.78
C TYR A 189 -14.23 15.39 10.16
N THR A 190 -13.27 15.32 11.09
CA THR A 190 -13.49 14.83 12.47
C THR A 190 -14.55 15.63 13.21
N ARG A 191 -14.66 16.94 12.92
CA ARG A 191 -15.69 17.82 13.46
C ARG A 191 -17.04 17.73 12.75
N GLY A 192 -17.17 16.93 11.70
CA GLY A 192 -18.37 16.83 10.88
C GLY A 192 -18.56 17.95 9.86
N ASN A 193 -17.60 18.83 9.69
CA ASN A 193 -17.65 19.96 8.75
C ASN A 193 -17.27 19.48 7.33
N ILE A 194 -18.12 18.66 6.72
CA ILE A 194 -17.86 17.93 5.47
C ILE A 194 -17.42 18.89 4.34
N GLN A 195 -18.14 19.98 4.11
CA GLN A 195 -17.81 20.92 3.02
C GLN A 195 -16.44 21.61 3.22
N SER A 196 -16.09 21.95 4.45
CA SER A 196 -14.79 22.54 4.77
C SER A 196 -13.66 21.52 4.60
N ALA A 197 -13.90 20.24 4.95
CA ALA A 197 -12.95 19.16 4.74
C ALA A 197 -12.68 18.95 3.24
N ILE A 198 -13.73 18.91 2.39
CA ILE A 198 -13.59 18.80 0.93
C ILE A 198 -12.69 19.91 0.40
N LYS A 199 -12.99 21.18 0.74
CA LYS A 199 -12.18 22.33 0.28
C LYS A 199 -10.71 22.23 0.70
N ALA A 200 -10.44 21.82 1.94
CA ALA A 200 -9.09 21.70 2.45
C ALA A 200 -8.29 20.58 1.76
N TYR A 201 -8.91 19.41 1.50
CA TYR A 201 -8.27 18.35 0.74
C TYR A 201 -8.07 18.71 -0.74
N GLN A 202 -9.04 19.40 -1.34
CA GLN A 202 -8.90 19.90 -2.72
C GLN A 202 -7.74 20.89 -2.84
N GLU A 203 -7.55 21.75 -1.83
CA GLU A 203 -6.42 22.68 -1.82
C GLU A 203 -5.08 21.93 -1.66
N ALA A 204 -5.01 20.91 -0.79
CA ALA A 204 -3.84 20.05 -0.70
C ALA A 204 -3.52 19.37 -2.05
N LEU A 205 -4.54 18.89 -2.79
CA LEU A 205 -4.39 18.26 -4.09
C LEU A 205 -4.08 19.26 -5.21
N ARG A 206 -4.55 20.50 -5.13
CA ARG A 206 -4.17 21.56 -6.05
C ARG A 206 -2.66 21.85 -5.97
N LEU A 207 -2.11 21.81 -4.75
CA LEU A 207 -0.69 22.02 -4.49
C LEU A 207 0.16 20.79 -4.82
N LYS A 208 -0.37 19.59 -4.54
CA LYS A 208 0.30 18.30 -4.80
C LYS A 208 -0.70 17.31 -5.40
N PRO A 209 -0.83 17.26 -6.74
CA PRO A 209 -1.80 16.41 -7.43
C PRO A 209 -1.59 14.89 -7.29
N ASP A 210 -0.40 14.45 -6.91
CA ASP A 210 -0.03 13.05 -6.70
C ASP A 210 -0.09 12.60 -5.21
N PHE A 211 -0.76 13.37 -4.35
CA PHE A 211 -0.85 13.06 -2.93
C PHE A 211 -1.93 12.00 -2.65
N ALA A 212 -1.54 10.73 -2.72
CA ALA A 212 -2.43 9.58 -2.60
C ALA A 212 -3.31 9.58 -1.33
N GLU A 213 -2.76 9.96 -0.17
CA GLU A 213 -3.51 10.03 1.08
C GLU A 213 -4.59 11.12 1.05
N ALA A 214 -4.35 12.24 0.36
CA ALA A 214 -5.34 13.30 0.21
C ALA A 214 -6.47 12.86 -0.72
N HIS A 215 -6.18 12.21 -1.85
CA HIS A 215 -7.17 11.58 -2.73
C HIS A 215 -8.03 10.57 -1.95
N TYR A 216 -7.41 9.68 -1.21
CA TYR A 216 -8.13 8.69 -0.39
C TYR A 216 -9.07 9.37 0.62
N ARG A 217 -8.57 10.37 1.37
CA ARG A 217 -9.39 11.10 2.36
C ARG A 217 -10.51 11.87 1.69
N LEU A 218 -10.24 12.55 0.58
CA LEU A 218 -11.25 13.27 -0.19
C LEU A 218 -12.34 12.31 -0.70
N GLY A 219 -11.94 11.14 -1.23
CA GLY A 219 -12.87 10.10 -1.66
C GLY A 219 -13.80 9.63 -0.54
N LEU A 220 -13.29 9.42 0.68
CA LEU A 220 -14.11 9.05 1.82
C LEU A 220 -15.10 10.17 2.22
N VAL A 221 -14.64 11.41 2.22
CA VAL A 221 -15.48 12.57 2.59
C VAL A 221 -16.56 12.82 1.54
N LEU A 222 -16.24 12.68 0.25
CA LEU A 222 -17.20 12.77 -0.85
C LEU A 222 -18.26 11.67 -0.77
N LYS A 223 -17.87 10.45 -0.38
CA LYS A 223 -18.82 9.36 -0.13
C LYS A 223 -19.79 9.71 0.99
N VAL A 224 -19.32 10.27 2.10
CA VAL A 224 -20.17 10.75 3.20
C VAL A 224 -21.10 11.87 2.71
N ALA A 225 -20.64 12.73 1.79
CA ALA A 225 -21.44 13.78 1.17
C ALA A 225 -22.45 13.29 0.13
N GLY A 226 -22.54 11.97 -0.15
CA GLY A 226 -23.41 11.38 -1.17
C GLY A 226 -22.96 11.61 -2.61
N LYS A 227 -21.72 12.06 -2.81
CA LYS A 227 -21.12 12.29 -4.14
C LYS A 227 -20.35 11.06 -4.61
N ASP A 228 -21.07 9.94 -4.79
CA ASP A 228 -20.46 8.63 -5.01
C ASP A 228 -19.55 8.59 -6.26
N LYS A 229 -19.92 9.28 -7.36
CA LYS A 229 -19.10 9.31 -8.58
C LYS A 229 -17.76 10.00 -8.35
N ASP A 230 -17.79 11.18 -7.75
CA ASP A 230 -16.57 11.93 -7.44
C ASP A 230 -15.73 11.16 -6.42
N ALA A 231 -16.38 10.53 -5.43
CA ALA A 231 -15.71 9.68 -4.44
C ALA A 231 -14.95 8.51 -5.09
N ALA A 232 -15.57 7.84 -6.07
CA ALA A 232 -14.94 6.73 -6.78
C ALA A 232 -13.73 7.19 -7.60
N GLN A 233 -13.79 8.36 -8.25
CA GLN A 233 -12.68 8.94 -9.00
C GLN A 233 -11.47 9.24 -8.09
N GLU A 234 -11.73 9.84 -6.93
CA GLU A 234 -10.67 10.15 -5.97
C GLU A 234 -10.06 8.86 -5.36
N LEU A 235 -10.91 7.87 -5.06
CA LEU A 235 -10.43 6.56 -4.60
C LEU A 235 -9.62 5.84 -5.68
N GLU A 236 -9.97 5.97 -6.96
CA GLU A 236 -9.23 5.40 -8.07
C GLU A 236 -7.85 6.03 -8.21
N ALA A 237 -7.74 7.36 -8.12
CA ALA A 237 -6.45 8.04 -8.13
C ALA A 237 -5.53 7.54 -6.99
N ALA A 238 -6.05 7.42 -5.77
CA ALA A 238 -5.29 6.88 -4.64
C ALA A 238 -4.95 5.38 -4.79
N ALA A 239 -5.85 4.58 -5.38
CA ALA A 239 -5.64 3.15 -5.63
C ALA A 239 -4.57 2.89 -6.69
N LEU A 240 -4.56 3.67 -7.77
CA LEU A 240 -3.53 3.64 -8.81
C LEU A 240 -2.16 4.09 -8.27
N ALA A 241 -2.14 5.01 -7.31
CA ALA A 241 -0.92 5.36 -6.56
C ALA A 241 -0.46 4.26 -5.58
N GLY A 242 -1.17 3.12 -5.51
CA GLY A 242 -0.78 1.95 -4.72
C GLY A 242 -1.28 1.94 -3.29
N LEU A 243 -2.18 2.84 -2.87
CA LEU A 243 -2.65 2.87 -1.48
C LEU A 243 -3.65 1.72 -1.22
N ALA A 244 -3.25 0.72 -0.44
CA ALA A 244 -4.03 -0.49 -0.16
C ALA A 244 -5.45 -0.21 0.37
N LYS A 245 -5.60 0.78 1.26
CA LYS A 245 -6.91 1.19 1.77
C LYS A 245 -7.81 1.73 0.65
N ALA A 246 -7.27 2.53 -0.27
CA ALA A 246 -8.03 3.05 -1.41
C ALA A 246 -8.45 1.93 -2.36
N GLN A 247 -7.55 0.98 -2.65
CA GLN A 247 -7.85 -0.21 -3.44
C GLN A 247 -9.01 -1.02 -2.83
N TYR A 248 -8.99 -1.22 -1.51
CA TYR A 248 -10.09 -1.90 -0.82
C TYR A 248 -11.42 -1.14 -0.94
N PHE A 249 -11.44 0.17 -0.70
CA PHE A 249 -12.68 0.96 -0.80
C PHE A 249 -13.19 1.07 -2.23
N LEU A 250 -12.29 1.15 -3.21
CA LEU A 250 -12.64 1.13 -4.63
C LEU A 250 -13.22 -0.23 -5.03
N GLY A 251 -12.65 -1.34 -4.56
CA GLY A 251 -13.23 -2.67 -4.72
C GLY A 251 -14.65 -2.77 -4.16
N ASN A 252 -14.92 -2.16 -3.00
CA ASN A 252 -16.26 -2.08 -2.44
C ASN A 252 -17.22 -1.25 -3.31
N ALA A 253 -16.74 -0.15 -3.90
CA ALA A 253 -17.50 0.67 -4.84
C ALA A 253 -17.91 -0.14 -6.08
N TYR A 254 -16.99 -0.87 -6.70
CA TYR A 254 -17.28 -1.76 -7.83
C TYR A 254 -18.22 -2.91 -7.47
N ARG A 255 -18.08 -3.50 -6.28
CA ARG A 255 -18.99 -4.55 -5.82
C ARG A 255 -20.43 -4.06 -5.68
N SER A 256 -20.62 -2.87 -5.15
CA SER A 256 -21.94 -2.27 -4.89
C SER A 256 -22.51 -1.52 -6.07
N GLY A 257 -21.67 -1.02 -6.99
CA GLY A 257 -22.06 -0.10 -8.06
C GLY A 257 -22.23 1.34 -7.56
N GLN A 258 -21.54 1.73 -6.47
CA GLN A 258 -21.58 3.08 -5.92
C GLN A 258 -20.58 3.98 -6.66
N GLY A 259 -21.09 4.90 -7.47
CA GLY A 259 -20.28 5.85 -8.24
C GLY A 259 -19.58 5.26 -9.46
N VAL A 260 -19.60 3.95 -9.63
CA VAL A 260 -19.02 3.19 -10.74
C VAL A 260 -19.98 2.11 -11.23
N GLU A 261 -19.79 1.62 -12.45
CA GLU A 261 -20.54 0.47 -12.93
C GLU A 261 -20.19 -0.78 -12.09
N LYS A 262 -21.23 -1.52 -11.70
CA LYS A 262 -21.06 -2.70 -10.86
C LYS A 262 -20.28 -3.80 -11.58
N SER A 263 -19.12 -4.19 -11.03
CA SER A 263 -18.25 -5.24 -11.55
C SER A 263 -17.64 -6.06 -10.42
N GLN A 264 -18.02 -7.35 -10.33
CA GLN A 264 -17.40 -8.23 -9.33
C GLN A 264 -15.94 -8.57 -9.69
N ILE A 265 -15.60 -8.66 -10.97
CA ILE A 265 -14.26 -8.95 -11.44
C ILE A 265 -13.31 -7.82 -11.01
N THR A 266 -13.68 -6.58 -11.34
CA THR A 266 -12.90 -5.39 -10.96
C THR A 266 -12.79 -5.25 -9.44
N ALA A 267 -13.84 -5.60 -8.69
CA ALA A 267 -13.78 -5.64 -7.23
C ALA A 267 -12.76 -6.66 -6.71
N ILE A 268 -12.71 -7.86 -7.29
CA ILE A 268 -11.72 -8.89 -6.96
C ILE A 268 -10.31 -8.39 -7.26
N THR A 269 -10.09 -7.76 -8.43
CA THR A 269 -8.78 -7.22 -8.83
C THR A 269 -8.26 -6.22 -7.80
N TRP A 270 -9.06 -5.23 -7.40
CA TRP A 270 -8.65 -4.24 -6.42
C TRP A 270 -8.45 -4.82 -5.01
N TRP A 271 -9.31 -5.75 -4.58
CA TRP A 271 -9.13 -6.42 -3.30
C TRP A 271 -7.90 -7.33 -3.29
N ALA A 272 -7.58 -8.00 -4.41
CA ALA A 272 -6.38 -8.82 -4.52
C ALA A 272 -5.10 -7.96 -4.37
N GLN A 273 -5.04 -6.81 -5.04
CA GLN A 273 -3.93 -5.88 -4.88
C GLN A 273 -3.77 -5.35 -3.44
N ALA A 274 -4.89 -5.02 -2.79
CA ALA A 274 -4.87 -4.60 -1.39
C ALA A 274 -4.46 -5.74 -0.43
N PHE A 275 -4.87 -6.96 -0.74
CA PHE A 275 -4.49 -8.17 0.02
C PHE A 275 -3.00 -8.48 -0.11
N GLU A 276 -2.41 -8.36 -1.29
CA GLU A 276 -0.97 -8.53 -1.54
C GLU A 276 -0.12 -7.55 -0.71
N GLN A 277 -0.68 -6.39 -0.38
CA GLN A 277 -0.06 -5.43 0.53
C GLN A 277 -0.34 -5.71 2.02
N GLY A 278 -1.00 -6.82 2.33
CA GLY A 278 -1.27 -7.26 3.70
C GLY A 278 -2.50 -6.60 4.36
N LEU A 279 -3.42 -6.00 3.61
CA LEU A 279 -4.62 -5.39 4.18
C LEU A 279 -5.65 -6.45 4.61
N PRO A 280 -5.95 -6.62 5.92
CA PRO A 280 -6.82 -7.69 6.41
C PRO A 280 -8.28 -7.56 5.96
N GLU A 281 -8.80 -6.34 5.77
CA GLU A 281 -10.15 -6.08 5.29
C GLU A 281 -10.35 -6.60 3.85
N ALA A 282 -9.32 -6.48 3.02
CA ALA A 282 -9.33 -7.03 1.66
C ALA A 282 -9.35 -8.57 1.67
N ALA A 283 -8.55 -9.18 2.55
CA ALA A 283 -8.57 -10.63 2.78
C ALA A 283 -9.98 -11.11 3.19
N GLN A 284 -10.64 -10.41 4.11
CA GLN A 284 -12.00 -10.73 4.55
C GLN A 284 -13.02 -10.61 3.41
N ALA A 285 -12.94 -9.55 2.60
CA ALA A 285 -13.84 -9.34 1.45
C ALA A 285 -13.70 -10.47 0.42
N LEU A 286 -12.47 -10.84 0.07
CA LEU A 286 -12.17 -11.97 -0.82
C LEU A 286 -12.65 -13.29 -0.23
N THR A 287 -12.43 -13.53 1.07
CA THR A 287 -12.90 -14.73 1.79
C THR A 287 -14.41 -14.87 1.73
N GLN A 288 -15.16 -13.79 2.00
CA GLN A 288 -16.63 -13.81 1.92
C GLN A 288 -17.10 -14.17 0.51
N LEU A 289 -16.48 -13.60 -0.52
CA LEU A 289 -16.85 -13.88 -1.90
C LEU A 289 -16.44 -15.30 -2.32
N ARG A 290 -15.29 -15.83 -1.89
CA ARG A 290 -14.86 -17.22 -2.12
C ARG A 290 -15.82 -18.21 -1.47
N ARG A 291 -16.24 -18.00 -0.23
CA ARG A 291 -17.24 -18.85 0.45
C ARG A 291 -18.54 -18.90 -0.32
N LEU A 292 -18.97 -17.76 -0.87
CA LEU A 292 -20.17 -17.69 -1.71
C LEU A 292 -19.98 -18.46 -3.03
N ALA A 293 -18.82 -18.30 -3.68
CA ALA A 293 -18.49 -18.99 -4.93
C ALA A 293 -18.36 -20.51 -4.77
N ALA A 294 -17.90 -20.99 -3.60
CA ALA A 294 -17.71 -22.40 -3.30
C ALA A 294 -19.02 -23.17 -3.07
N ILE A 295 -20.17 -22.51 -2.98
CA ILE A 295 -21.48 -23.15 -2.82
C ILE A 295 -21.82 -23.92 -4.10
N LYS A 296 -22.04 -25.25 -3.97
CA LYS A 296 -22.32 -26.17 -5.08
C LYS A 296 -23.68 -26.88 -4.89
N GLY A 297 -24.15 -27.47 -5.96
CA GLY A 297 -25.38 -28.31 -5.96
C GLY A 297 -26.66 -27.52 -5.75
N ASN A 298 -27.63 -28.13 -5.06
CA ASN A 298 -28.98 -27.58 -4.86
C ASN A 298 -28.99 -26.28 -4.01
N LEU A 299 -27.91 -25.96 -3.29
CA LEU A 299 -27.79 -24.74 -2.50
C LEU A 299 -27.22 -23.57 -3.33
N GLN A 300 -26.89 -23.81 -4.60
CA GLN A 300 -26.28 -22.81 -5.47
C GLN A 300 -27.31 -21.75 -5.88
N THR A 301 -27.07 -20.51 -5.49
CA THR A 301 -27.90 -19.35 -5.83
C THR A 301 -27.37 -18.62 -7.08
N LYS A 302 -28.17 -17.70 -7.64
CA LYS A 302 -27.71 -16.80 -8.71
C LYS A 302 -26.45 -16.02 -8.29
N GLN A 303 -26.38 -15.61 -7.02
CA GLN A 303 -25.22 -14.87 -6.48
C GLN A 303 -23.98 -15.76 -6.36
N SER A 304 -24.11 -17.02 -5.94
CA SER A 304 -22.97 -17.94 -5.86
C SER A 304 -22.43 -18.30 -7.25
N LYS A 305 -23.32 -18.48 -8.25
CA LYS A 305 -22.91 -18.68 -9.65
C LYS A 305 -22.13 -17.48 -10.18
N ALA A 306 -22.65 -16.26 -9.97
CA ALA A 306 -21.99 -15.03 -10.40
C ALA A 306 -20.63 -14.82 -9.71
N ALA A 307 -20.51 -15.19 -8.44
CA ALA A 307 -19.24 -15.12 -7.72
C ALA A 307 -18.21 -16.12 -8.27
N ALA A 308 -18.63 -17.37 -8.55
CA ALA A 308 -17.76 -18.37 -9.15
C ALA A 308 -17.29 -17.97 -10.56
N GLU A 309 -18.20 -17.44 -11.38
CA GLU A 309 -17.88 -16.93 -12.71
C GLU A 309 -16.93 -15.72 -12.63
N ALA A 310 -17.11 -14.83 -11.67
CA ALA A 310 -16.23 -13.68 -11.48
C ALA A 310 -14.79 -14.11 -11.14
N PHE A 311 -14.60 -15.12 -10.29
CA PHE A 311 -13.27 -15.66 -10.00
C PHE A 311 -12.65 -16.35 -11.23
N LYS A 312 -13.44 -17.09 -12.01
CA LYS A 312 -12.96 -17.67 -13.25
C LYS A 312 -12.48 -16.60 -14.22
N ASN A 313 -13.31 -15.59 -14.47
CA ASN A 313 -12.97 -14.48 -15.36
C ASN A 313 -11.78 -13.66 -14.84
N TYR A 314 -11.62 -13.53 -13.52
CA TYR A 314 -10.44 -12.92 -12.93
C TYR A 314 -9.15 -13.72 -13.27
N CYS A 315 -9.18 -15.04 -13.16
CA CYS A 315 -8.05 -15.88 -13.60
C CYS A 315 -7.75 -15.72 -15.10
N ASP A 316 -8.78 -15.59 -15.93
CA ASP A 316 -8.61 -15.34 -17.36
C ASP A 316 -8.00 -13.95 -17.65
N GLN A 317 -8.26 -12.94 -16.80
CA GLN A 317 -7.62 -11.62 -16.91
C GLN A 317 -6.14 -11.64 -16.55
N ILE A 318 -5.68 -12.55 -15.69
CA ILE A 318 -4.25 -12.66 -15.35
C ILE A 318 -3.40 -12.93 -16.61
N TRP A 319 -3.96 -13.64 -17.61
CA TRP A 319 -3.27 -13.85 -18.91
C TRP A 319 -2.95 -12.55 -19.65
N LEU A 320 -3.73 -11.50 -19.46
CA LEU A 320 -3.50 -10.19 -20.09
C LEU A 320 -2.27 -9.47 -19.52
N ASP A 321 -1.88 -9.81 -18.29
CA ASP A 321 -0.67 -9.27 -17.64
C ASP A 321 0.62 -9.90 -18.24
N PHE A 322 0.49 -11.01 -19.01
CA PHE A 322 1.59 -11.79 -19.57
C PHE A 322 1.38 -12.01 -21.07
N PRO A 323 1.47 -10.96 -21.90
CA PRO A 323 1.21 -11.05 -23.33
C PRO A 323 2.27 -11.87 -24.11
N ASP A 324 3.38 -12.18 -23.48
CA ASP A 324 4.46 -13.03 -24.00
C ASP A 324 4.21 -14.52 -23.80
N LEU A 325 3.13 -14.91 -23.12
CA LEU A 325 2.77 -16.31 -22.89
C LEU A 325 1.67 -16.76 -23.87
N ASP A 326 1.90 -17.90 -24.49
CA ASP A 326 0.88 -18.61 -25.26
C ASP A 326 0.18 -19.66 -24.37
N ARG A 327 -1.15 -19.75 -24.53
CA ARG A 327 -1.98 -20.76 -23.85
C ARG A 327 -2.08 -22.00 -24.72
N ASP A 328 -1.15 -22.95 -24.54
CA ASP A 328 -1.09 -24.17 -25.35
C ASP A 328 -2.26 -25.13 -25.09
N GLN A 329 -2.77 -25.17 -23.84
CA GLN A 329 -3.84 -26.08 -23.45
C GLN A 329 -4.87 -25.37 -22.56
N PRO A 330 -6.16 -25.73 -22.64
CA PRO A 330 -7.23 -25.18 -21.81
C PRO A 330 -7.04 -25.41 -20.31
N THR A 331 -6.22 -26.39 -19.93
CA THR A 331 -5.89 -26.77 -18.55
C THR A 331 -4.68 -26.04 -17.99
N GLU A 332 -4.05 -25.16 -18.77
CA GLU A 332 -2.91 -24.39 -18.30
C GLU A 332 -3.35 -23.11 -17.62
N THR A 333 -2.56 -22.72 -16.62
CA THR A 333 -2.69 -21.43 -15.95
C THR A 333 -1.41 -20.63 -16.20
N VAL A 334 -1.46 -19.31 -16.03
CA VAL A 334 -0.28 -18.46 -16.19
C VAL A 334 0.86 -18.95 -15.30
N GLY A 335 0.56 -19.24 -14.04
CA GLY A 335 1.55 -19.71 -13.08
C GLY A 335 2.20 -21.04 -13.49
N THR A 336 1.43 -22.02 -14.00
CA THR A 336 1.98 -23.29 -14.46
C THR A 336 2.78 -23.15 -15.74
N THR A 337 2.39 -22.27 -16.65
CA THR A 337 3.12 -21.96 -17.90
C THR A 337 4.45 -21.28 -17.59
N LEU A 338 4.48 -20.32 -16.67
CA LEU A 338 5.72 -19.69 -16.19
C LEU A 338 6.68 -20.70 -15.57
N LEU A 339 6.18 -21.67 -14.77
CA LEU A 339 7.02 -22.75 -14.23
C LEU A 339 7.64 -23.61 -15.34
N LYS A 340 6.86 -24.00 -16.34
CA LYS A 340 7.36 -24.77 -17.48
C LYS A 340 8.48 -24.05 -18.25
N GLN A 341 8.43 -22.71 -18.30
CA GLN A 341 9.45 -21.86 -18.92
C GLN A 341 10.65 -21.57 -17.99
N GLY A 342 10.67 -22.12 -16.76
CA GLY A 342 11.73 -21.87 -15.78
C GLY A 342 11.68 -20.47 -15.13
N ARG A 343 10.61 -19.71 -15.33
CA ARG A 343 10.39 -18.37 -14.75
C ARG A 343 9.81 -18.46 -13.34
N THR A 344 10.46 -19.23 -12.48
CA THR A 344 9.95 -19.59 -11.14
C THR A 344 9.66 -18.39 -10.25
N ALA A 345 10.52 -17.38 -10.27
CA ALA A 345 10.33 -16.17 -9.45
C ALA A 345 9.04 -15.40 -9.80
N GLU A 346 8.61 -15.44 -11.07
CA GLU A 346 7.37 -14.82 -11.53
C GLU A 346 6.18 -15.77 -11.33
N ALA A 347 6.40 -17.07 -11.46
CA ALA A 347 5.36 -18.09 -11.35
C ALA A 347 4.75 -18.18 -9.96
N LEU A 348 5.57 -18.14 -8.90
CA LEU A 348 5.10 -18.37 -7.52
C LEU A 348 4.03 -17.37 -7.05
N PRO A 349 4.21 -16.04 -7.21
CA PRO A 349 3.16 -15.08 -6.86
C PRO A 349 1.89 -15.26 -7.69
N VAL A 350 2.02 -15.61 -8.98
CA VAL A 350 0.89 -15.82 -9.87
C VAL A 350 0.11 -17.08 -9.49
N LEU A 351 0.78 -18.21 -9.23
CA LEU A 351 0.14 -19.43 -8.74
C LEU A 351 -0.65 -19.17 -7.45
N LEU A 352 -0.08 -18.39 -6.54
CA LEU A 352 -0.74 -18.03 -5.29
C LEU A 352 -2.00 -17.20 -5.56
N ARG A 353 -1.92 -16.20 -6.44
CA ARG A 353 -3.04 -15.35 -6.87
C ARG A 353 -4.16 -16.17 -7.51
N GLU A 354 -3.83 -17.06 -8.44
CA GLU A 354 -4.77 -17.97 -9.12
C GLU A 354 -5.42 -18.95 -8.14
N ALA A 355 -4.63 -19.54 -7.24
CA ALA A 355 -5.14 -20.47 -6.24
C ALA A 355 -6.07 -19.79 -5.22
N TYR A 356 -5.76 -18.56 -4.82
CA TYR A 356 -6.69 -17.74 -4.03
C TYR A 356 -7.98 -17.40 -4.80
N ALA A 357 -7.93 -17.36 -6.12
CA ALA A 357 -9.08 -17.19 -7.01
C ALA A 357 -9.81 -18.52 -7.32
N LEU A 358 -9.68 -19.54 -6.49
CA LEU A 358 -10.32 -20.86 -6.62
C LEU A 358 -9.89 -21.65 -7.88
N ASN A 359 -8.70 -21.40 -8.42
CA ASN A 359 -8.17 -22.20 -9.51
C ASN A 359 -7.60 -23.51 -8.95
N ASP A 360 -8.27 -24.61 -9.26
CA ASP A 360 -7.93 -25.94 -8.74
C ASP A 360 -6.54 -26.42 -9.26
N ILE A 361 -6.13 -26.01 -10.47
CA ILE A 361 -4.84 -26.40 -11.07
C ILE A 361 -3.69 -25.73 -10.33
N SER A 362 -3.78 -24.43 -10.12
CA SER A 362 -2.77 -23.65 -9.38
C SER A 362 -2.72 -24.06 -7.91
N HIS A 363 -3.88 -24.41 -7.31
CA HIS A 363 -3.93 -24.99 -5.97
C HIS A 363 -3.18 -26.34 -5.91
N ALA A 364 -3.48 -27.26 -6.85
CA ALA A 364 -2.80 -28.57 -6.91
C ALA A 364 -1.28 -28.40 -7.14
N MET A 365 -0.88 -27.45 -7.97
CA MET A 365 0.54 -27.15 -8.19
C MET A 365 1.21 -26.63 -6.91
N LEU A 366 0.57 -25.74 -6.14
CA LEU A 366 1.12 -25.27 -4.85
C LEU A 366 1.27 -26.43 -3.85
N VAL A 367 0.30 -27.35 -3.78
CA VAL A 367 0.42 -28.56 -2.94
C VAL A 367 1.60 -29.42 -3.39
N HIS A 368 1.77 -29.63 -4.70
CA HIS A 368 2.90 -30.37 -5.26
C HIS A 368 4.25 -29.69 -4.91
N LEU A 369 4.35 -28.38 -5.09
CA LEU A 369 5.55 -27.61 -4.73
C LEU A 369 5.84 -27.65 -3.22
N TYR A 370 4.81 -27.71 -2.38
CA TYR A 370 5.00 -27.91 -0.94
C TYR A 370 5.62 -29.28 -0.64
N GLU A 371 5.15 -30.33 -1.30
CA GLU A 371 5.56 -31.72 -1.00
C GLU A 371 6.91 -32.08 -1.64
N GLN A 372 7.16 -31.65 -2.85
CA GLN A 372 8.33 -32.07 -3.65
C GLN A 372 9.36 -30.95 -3.84
N GLY A 373 8.96 -29.69 -3.68
CA GLY A 373 9.78 -28.57 -4.09
C GLY A 373 9.88 -28.42 -5.61
N LEU A 374 10.91 -27.74 -6.04
CA LEU A 374 11.30 -27.61 -7.46
C LEU A 374 12.82 -27.70 -7.54
N ASP A 375 13.33 -28.68 -8.26
CA ASP A 375 14.74 -29.02 -8.32
C ASP A 375 15.66 -27.80 -8.51
N GLY A 376 16.56 -27.58 -7.53
CA GLY A 376 17.54 -26.49 -7.52
C GLY A 376 16.99 -25.07 -7.39
N GLN A 377 15.67 -24.89 -7.36
CA GLN A 377 15.02 -23.56 -7.36
C GLN A 377 14.16 -23.30 -6.13
N LEU A 378 13.43 -24.30 -5.65
CA LEU A 378 12.54 -24.17 -4.49
C LEU A 378 12.65 -25.42 -3.61
N PRO A 379 13.09 -25.28 -2.33
CA PRO A 379 13.07 -26.40 -1.39
C PRO A 379 11.62 -26.80 -1.07
N PRO A 380 11.35 -28.09 -0.80
CA PRO A 380 10.05 -28.54 -0.32
C PRO A 380 9.71 -27.95 1.06
N HIS A 381 8.45 -28.04 1.44
CA HIS A 381 7.92 -27.63 2.73
C HIS A 381 7.99 -26.11 3.00
N GLY A 382 7.81 -25.30 1.95
CA GLY A 382 7.81 -23.83 2.06
C GLY A 382 6.71 -23.31 3.00
N GLN A 383 7.09 -22.59 4.06
CA GLN A 383 6.17 -22.06 5.08
C GLN A 383 5.07 -21.15 4.49
N TRP A 384 5.37 -20.43 3.44
CA TRP A 384 4.40 -19.54 2.78
C TRP A 384 3.26 -20.31 2.10
N ILE A 385 3.53 -21.51 1.52
CA ILE A 385 2.50 -22.39 0.95
C ILE A 385 1.64 -22.99 2.08
N LEU A 386 2.27 -23.40 3.17
CA LEU A 386 1.55 -23.90 4.34
C LEU A 386 0.59 -22.83 4.89
N SER A 387 1.04 -21.59 5.03
CA SER A 387 0.21 -20.46 5.47
C SER A 387 -0.97 -20.19 4.52
N TYR A 388 -0.76 -20.30 3.21
CA TYR A 388 -1.84 -20.23 2.23
C TYR A 388 -2.88 -21.35 2.44
N LEU A 389 -2.42 -22.60 2.59
CA LEU A 389 -3.32 -23.75 2.81
C LEU A 389 -4.10 -23.61 4.12
N GLU A 390 -3.47 -23.18 5.20
CA GLU A 390 -4.13 -22.96 6.51
C GLU A 390 -5.17 -21.84 6.42
N SER A 391 -4.85 -20.73 5.76
CA SER A 391 -5.78 -19.62 5.54
C SER A 391 -7.02 -20.06 4.77
N THR A 392 -6.84 -20.73 3.64
CA THR A 392 -7.95 -21.17 2.79
C THR A 392 -8.75 -22.32 3.40
N ALA A 393 -8.11 -23.20 4.18
CA ALA A 393 -8.81 -24.23 4.96
C ALA A 393 -9.70 -23.63 6.06
N ALA A 394 -9.25 -22.56 6.72
CA ALA A 394 -10.05 -21.80 7.69
C ALA A 394 -11.29 -21.16 7.02
N ASP A 395 -11.17 -20.80 5.74
CA ASP A 395 -12.29 -20.33 4.90
C ASP A 395 -13.26 -21.47 4.49
N GLY A 396 -12.91 -22.71 4.78
CA GLY A 396 -13.71 -23.89 4.45
C GLY A 396 -13.37 -24.53 3.10
N ALA A 397 -12.26 -24.13 2.44
CA ALA A 397 -11.85 -24.72 1.18
C ALA A 397 -11.54 -26.23 1.34
N VAL A 398 -12.35 -27.09 0.72
CA VAL A 398 -12.22 -28.55 0.82
C VAL A 398 -10.83 -29.02 0.33
N PRO A 399 -10.31 -28.58 -0.83
CA PRO A 399 -8.98 -29.01 -1.30
C PRO A 399 -7.86 -28.72 -0.29
N SER A 400 -7.83 -27.52 0.28
CA SER A 400 -6.84 -27.13 1.28
C SER A 400 -6.95 -27.93 2.58
N ARG A 401 -8.19 -28.22 3.02
CA ARG A 401 -8.43 -29.09 4.19
C ARG A 401 -7.92 -30.50 3.96
N MET A 402 -8.13 -31.05 2.76
CA MET A 402 -7.64 -32.38 2.36
C MET A 402 -6.10 -32.40 2.31
N ALA A 403 -5.48 -31.38 1.70
CA ALA A 403 -4.02 -31.26 1.64
C ALA A 403 -3.42 -31.16 3.05
N LEU A 404 -3.96 -30.31 3.92
CA LEU A 404 -3.48 -30.18 5.31
C LEU A 404 -3.67 -31.45 6.13
N ALA A 405 -4.78 -32.16 5.96
CA ALA A 405 -4.98 -33.44 6.62
C ALA A 405 -3.85 -34.44 6.24
N ARG A 406 -3.45 -34.48 4.98
CA ARG A 406 -2.34 -35.29 4.50
C ARG A 406 -0.99 -34.83 5.04
N ILE A 407 -0.73 -33.51 4.98
CA ILE A 407 0.51 -32.90 5.46
C ILE A 407 0.71 -33.18 6.95
N TYR A 408 -0.29 -32.91 7.80
CA TYR A 408 -0.20 -33.19 9.22
C TYR A 408 -0.24 -34.69 9.56
N GLY A 409 -1.02 -35.48 8.78
CA GLY A 409 -1.11 -36.93 9.00
C GLY A 409 0.18 -37.68 8.70
N LYS A 410 0.88 -37.33 7.62
CA LYS A 410 2.15 -37.92 7.23
C LYS A 410 3.38 -37.23 7.85
N GLY A 411 3.22 -36.04 8.38
CA GLY A 411 4.34 -35.24 8.91
C GLY A 411 5.25 -34.66 7.83
N LEU A 412 4.67 -34.20 6.70
CA LEU A 412 5.44 -33.64 5.59
C LEU A 412 5.98 -32.25 5.98
N GLY A 413 7.27 -32.18 6.27
CA GLY A 413 7.94 -30.95 6.72
C GLY A 413 7.59 -30.47 8.12
N LEU A 414 6.79 -31.23 8.87
CA LEU A 414 6.32 -30.93 10.22
C LEU A 414 6.34 -32.22 11.06
N ALA A 415 6.23 -32.09 12.39
CA ALA A 415 5.93 -33.25 13.22
C ALA A 415 4.52 -33.79 12.90
N PRO A 416 4.32 -35.11 12.77
CA PRO A 416 3.02 -35.70 12.53
C PRO A 416 2.03 -35.35 13.66
N ASP A 417 0.83 -34.90 13.28
CA ASP A 417 -0.27 -34.58 14.19
C ASP A 417 -1.59 -35.19 13.69
N GLN A 418 -1.88 -36.38 14.17
CA GLN A 418 -3.09 -37.13 13.79
C GLN A 418 -4.38 -36.44 14.27
N ALA A 419 -4.32 -35.72 15.39
CA ALA A 419 -5.50 -35.00 15.91
C ALA A 419 -5.83 -33.80 15.00
N LYS A 420 -4.82 -33.04 14.62
CA LYS A 420 -4.96 -31.91 13.70
C LYS A 420 -5.38 -32.39 12.30
N ALA A 421 -4.80 -33.46 11.80
CA ALA A 421 -5.22 -34.10 10.52
C ALA A 421 -6.71 -34.46 10.53
N LYS A 422 -7.18 -35.17 11.55
CA LYS A 422 -8.61 -35.52 11.69
C LYS A 422 -9.51 -34.29 11.82
N SER A 423 -9.06 -33.22 12.45
CA SER A 423 -9.84 -31.99 12.57
C SER A 423 -10.18 -31.37 11.20
N TYR A 424 -9.23 -31.41 10.26
CA TYR A 424 -9.44 -30.92 8.89
C TYR A 424 -10.42 -31.78 8.07
N LEU A 425 -10.53 -33.09 8.38
CA LEU A 425 -11.45 -34.01 7.72
C LEU A 425 -12.89 -33.91 8.23
N LYS A 426 -13.13 -33.26 9.36
CA LYS A 426 -14.47 -33.18 9.98
C LYS A 426 -15.48 -32.50 9.05
N GLY A 427 -16.58 -33.24 8.74
CA GLY A 427 -17.67 -32.71 7.90
C GLY A 427 -17.39 -32.75 6.40
N LEU A 428 -16.32 -33.41 5.95
CA LEU A 428 -16.10 -33.71 4.54
C LEU A 428 -16.90 -34.96 4.09
N PRO A 429 -17.12 -35.16 2.77
CA PRO A 429 -17.74 -36.37 2.23
C PRO A 429 -16.99 -37.64 2.68
N LYS A 430 -17.73 -38.70 2.98
CA LYS A 430 -17.15 -39.95 3.53
C LYS A 430 -16.10 -40.58 2.61
N ASP A 431 -16.31 -40.49 1.29
CA ASP A 431 -15.37 -41.04 0.30
C ASP A 431 -14.06 -40.29 0.27
N ASP A 432 -14.10 -38.94 0.35
CA ASP A 432 -12.91 -38.11 0.45
C ASP A 432 -12.15 -38.36 1.76
N VAL A 433 -12.86 -38.46 2.89
CA VAL A 433 -12.26 -38.79 4.19
C VAL A 433 -11.56 -40.15 4.13
N LYS A 434 -12.21 -41.18 3.57
CA LYS A 434 -11.64 -42.51 3.42
C LYS A 434 -10.37 -42.47 2.57
N ARG A 435 -10.45 -41.83 1.39
CA ARG A 435 -9.30 -41.72 0.48
C ARG A 435 -8.08 -41.06 1.14
N ILE A 436 -8.28 -40.01 1.92
CA ILE A 436 -7.17 -39.32 2.61
C ILE A 436 -6.62 -40.16 3.77
N LEU A 437 -7.49 -40.84 4.53
CA LEU A 437 -7.02 -41.73 5.62
C LEU A 437 -6.24 -42.93 5.08
N ASP A 438 -6.69 -43.53 3.95
CA ASP A 438 -5.97 -44.60 3.27
C ASP A 438 -4.62 -44.11 2.76
N ASP A 439 -4.53 -42.90 2.20
CA ASP A 439 -3.27 -42.28 1.78
C ASP A 439 -2.33 -41.96 2.96
N ILE A 440 -2.85 -41.48 4.10
CA ILE A 440 -2.06 -41.27 5.33
C ILE A 440 -1.51 -42.57 5.89
N ALA A 441 -2.27 -43.67 5.79
CA ALA A 441 -1.88 -44.99 6.26
C ALA A 441 -0.90 -45.72 5.33
N ALA A 442 -0.86 -45.31 4.06
CA ALA A 442 0.08 -45.87 3.09
C ALA A 442 1.54 -45.54 3.47
N GLU A 443 2.41 -46.53 3.48
CA GLU A 443 3.84 -46.31 3.67
C GLU A 443 4.39 -45.38 2.58
N PRO A 444 5.32 -44.47 2.92
CA PRO A 444 6.00 -43.69 1.89
C PRO A 444 6.70 -44.63 0.91
N PRO A 445 6.74 -44.32 -0.39
CA PRO A 445 7.49 -45.11 -1.34
C PRO A 445 8.93 -45.23 -0.83
N LYS A 446 9.45 -46.47 -0.77
CA LYS A 446 10.85 -46.72 -0.36
C LYS A 446 11.76 -45.92 -1.30
N PRO A 447 12.79 -45.21 -0.77
CA PRO A 447 13.71 -44.42 -1.55
C PRO A 447 14.42 -45.18 -2.66
#